data_105d0e9d79478d5ab58a90e4f172feaf
#
_entry.id   105d0e9d79478d5ab58a90e4f172feaf
#
_cell.length_a   1.000
_cell.length_b   1.000
_cell.length_c   1.000
_cell.angle_alpha   90.00
_cell.angle_beta   90.00
_cell.angle_gamma   90.00
#
_symmetry.space_group_name_H-M   'P 1'
#
loop_
_entity.id
_entity.type
_entity.pdbx_description
1 polymer ?
#
loop_
_entity_poly.entity_id
_entity_poly.type
_entity_poly.pdbx_seq_one_letter_code
_entity_poly.pdbx_strand_id
1 'polypeptide(L)'
;IIRTRIGRGYYTQRDLTCAPISKCSYLQRATLPNETAFYGCISDSNKQLEYGRIIGLYECSKLARSETECIGRQYVTASQWKILQPLKCISFINDKTFPRTNDLSKQIRFIIEAYKKANLTTVQKELGNFLTTEFCKQVRPNHNHEYLITATIIHDMLYANEYNYDAVLYPSVPVEGRFGINIVIKPDIVKNKLSLYRVINQSYFKSEIESLLRIDGGYDNKGHLLSAEKQDADEKICKKLGIRSLKELPIIK
;
A
#
# COMPACT_ATOMS: atom_id res chain seq x y z
N ILE A 1 1.15 8.35 5.83
CA ILE A 1 1.13 7.42 4.69
C ILE A 1 2.26 6.42 4.87
N ILE A 2 1.99 5.16 4.61
CA ILE A 2 2.99 4.08 4.61
C ILE A 2 3.22 3.62 3.16
N ARG A 3 4.49 3.51 2.77
CA ARG A 3 4.89 2.89 1.50
C ARG A 3 5.81 1.72 1.77
N THR A 4 5.58 0.60 1.12
CA THR A 4 6.36 -0.62 1.30
C THR A 4 7.07 -0.99 0.00
N ARG A 5 8.29 -1.50 0.11
CA ARG A 5 9.08 -2.07 -0.98
C ARG A 5 9.67 -3.40 -0.57
N ILE A 6 9.77 -4.32 -1.51
CA ILE A 6 10.54 -5.55 -1.32
C ILE A 6 12.02 -5.22 -1.38
N GLY A 7 12.78 -5.81 -0.46
CA GLY A 7 14.23 -5.67 -0.37
C GLY A 7 14.71 -4.90 0.85
N ARG A 8 16.02 -4.82 0.98
CA ARG A 8 16.78 -4.06 1.98
C ARG A 8 17.70 -3.06 1.27
N GLY A 9 18.29 -2.13 2.04
CA GLY A 9 19.29 -1.22 1.51
C GLY A 9 18.73 0.06 0.90
N TYR A 10 17.48 0.39 1.22
CA TYR A 10 16.89 1.67 0.86
C TYR A 10 17.21 2.69 1.96
N TYR A 11 18.20 3.55 1.70
CA TYR A 11 18.73 4.48 2.71
C TYR A 11 18.39 5.94 2.43
N THR A 12 17.96 6.26 1.22
CA THR A 12 17.68 7.64 0.84
C THR A 12 16.19 7.86 0.58
N GLN A 13 15.75 9.10 0.74
CA GLN A 13 14.39 9.49 0.36
C GLN A 13 14.11 9.16 -1.12
N ARG A 14 15.11 9.30 -2.00
CA ARG A 14 15.00 8.98 -3.43
C ARG A 14 14.67 7.50 -3.65
N ASP A 15 15.26 6.59 -2.86
CA ASP A 15 15.00 5.14 -2.98
C ASP A 15 13.57 4.77 -2.58
N LEU A 16 12.97 5.58 -1.71
CA LEU A 16 11.68 5.31 -1.08
C LEU A 16 10.51 6.09 -1.67
N THR A 17 10.76 7.02 -2.58
CA THR A 17 9.76 7.78 -3.31
C THR A 17 9.24 7.01 -4.54
N CYS A 18 8.83 7.69 -5.62
CA CYS A 18 8.33 7.09 -6.84
C CYS A 18 9.37 6.15 -7.48
N ALA A 19 8.90 5.16 -8.24
CA ALA A 19 9.80 4.33 -9.03
C ALA A 19 10.44 5.16 -10.16
N PRO A 20 11.68 4.88 -10.59
CA PRO A 20 12.24 5.47 -11.81
C PRO A 20 11.37 5.14 -13.03
N ILE A 21 11.14 6.12 -13.91
CA ILE A 21 10.29 5.95 -15.11
C ILE A 21 10.77 4.77 -15.96
N SER A 22 12.07 4.56 -16.06
CA SER A 22 12.67 3.43 -16.80
C SER A 22 12.22 2.04 -16.31
N LYS A 23 11.61 1.95 -15.12
CA LYS A 23 11.04 0.72 -14.56
C LYS A 23 9.51 0.63 -14.68
N CYS A 24 8.88 1.61 -15.34
CA CYS A 24 7.42 1.74 -15.46
C CYS A 24 6.96 1.48 -16.90
N SER A 25 7.38 0.36 -17.50
CA SER A 25 7.12 0.04 -18.92
C SER A 25 5.73 -0.58 -19.19
N TYR A 26 4.95 -0.86 -18.17
CA TYR A 26 3.66 -1.53 -18.28
C TYR A 26 2.58 -0.82 -17.45
N LEU A 27 1.32 -1.08 -17.84
CA LEU A 27 0.14 -0.59 -17.10
C LEU A 27 0.18 -1.08 -15.65
N GLN A 28 -0.09 -0.17 -14.74
CA GLN A 28 -0.38 -0.45 -13.34
C GLN A 28 -1.77 0.08 -13.02
N ARG A 29 -2.31 -0.25 -11.85
CA ARG A 29 -3.66 0.16 -11.46
C ARG A 29 -3.92 1.67 -11.58
N ALA A 30 -2.89 2.48 -11.46
CA ALA A 30 -3.02 3.94 -11.41
C ALA A 30 -2.01 4.69 -12.28
N THR A 31 -1.27 4.01 -13.15
CA THR A 31 -0.32 4.66 -14.06
C THR A 31 -0.30 4.01 -15.43
N LEU A 32 -0.23 4.83 -16.45
CA LEU A 32 0.01 4.42 -17.82
C LEU A 32 1.48 3.99 -18.00
N PRO A 33 1.85 3.27 -19.07
CA PRO A 33 3.24 2.99 -19.38
C PRO A 33 4.07 4.26 -19.47
N ASN A 34 5.31 4.21 -18.98
CA ASN A 34 6.24 5.34 -18.89
C ASN A 34 5.81 6.47 -17.95
N GLU A 35 4.85 6.20 -17.07
CA GLU A 35 4.48 7.09 -15.98
C GLU A 35 4.90 6.51 -14.63
N THR A 36 5.10 7.38 -13.65
CA THR A 36 5.38 6.98 -12.28
C THR A 36 4.49 7.72 -11.31
N ALA A 37 4.14 7.06 -10.23
CA ALA A 37 3.43 7.66 -9.11
C ALA A 37 3.95 7.10 -7.78
N PHE A 38 3.60 7.78 -6.71
CA PHE A 38 3.85 7.29 -5.36
C PHE A 38 2.65 6.46 -4.92
N TYR A 39 2.85 5.16 -4.78
CA TYR A 39 1.87 4.24 -4.23
C TYR A 39 2.12 4.06 -2.74
N GLY A 40 1.14 4.31 -1.93
CA GLY A 40 1.19 4.13 -0.48
C GLY A 40 -0.15 3.67 0.09
N CYS A 41 -0.17 3.44 1.41
CA CYS A 41 -1.36 3.08 2.16
C CYS A 41 -1.63 4.14 3.22
N ILE A 42 -2.89 4.43 3.48
CA ILE A 42 -3.28 5.27 4.60
C ILE A 42 -3.43 4.40 5.83
N SER A 43 -2.76 4.80 6.89
CA SER A 43 -2.84 4.19 8.20
C SER A 43 -3.42 5.19 9.20
N ASP A 44 -4.39 4.76 9.99
CA ASP A 44 -5.10 5.56 10.99
C ASP A 44 -4.52 5.30 12.37
N SER A 45 -3.97 6.30 13.04
CA SER A 45 -3.49 6.29 14.43
C SER A 45 -2.41 5.26 14.86
N ASN A 46 -1.95 5.32 16.12
CA ASN A 46 -0.75 4.61 16.63
C ASN A 46 -0.78 3.06 16.60
N LYS A 47 -1.94 2.43 16.71
CA LYS A 47 -2.09 0.97 16.48
C LYS A 47 -2.05 0.60 15.01
N GLN A 48 -2.22 1.53 14.13
CA GLN A 48 -2.39 1.36 12.69
C GLN A 48 -1.12 1.53 11.87
N LEU A 49 0.00 1.94 12.48
CA LEU A 49 1.30 1.77 11.83
C LEU A 49 1.51 0.29 11.47
N GLU A 50 1.07 -0.59 12.36
CA GLU A 50 1.10 -2.03 12.16
C GLU A 50 0.22 -2.48 10.99
N TYR A 51 -1.02 -2.03 10.93
CA TYR A 51 -1.92 -2.32 9.82
C TYR A 51 -1.42 -1.74 8.49
N GLY A 52 -0.93 -0.51 8.47
CA GLY A 52 -0.37 0.10 7.25
C GLY A 52 0.83 -0.67 6.71
N ARG A 53 1.67 -1.24 7.56
CA ARG A 53 2.79 -2.11 7.17
C ARG A 53 2.30 -3.43 6.58
N ILE A 54 1.27 -4.03 7.17
CA ILE A 54 0.64 -5.27 6.69
C ILE A 54 0.00 -5.03 5.32
N ILE A 55 -0.80 -3.96 5.16
CA ILE A 55 -1.40 -3.60 3.87
C ILE A 55 -0.31 -3.43 2.82
N GLY A 56 0.71 -2.62 3.11
CA GLY A 56 1.81 -2.40 2.20
C GLY A 56 2.59 -3.67 1.85
N LEU A 57 2.73 -4.60 2.78
CA LEU A 57 3.32 -5.92 2.53
C LEU A 57 2.47 -6.71 1.52
N TYR A 58 1.17 -6.82 1.75
CA TYR A 58 0.28 -7.55 0.83
C TYR A 58 0.21 -6.90 -0.55
N GLU A 59 0.31 -5.57 -0.65
CA GLU A 59 0.34 -4.89 -1.96
C GLU A 59 1.59 -5.19 -2.77
N CYS A 60 2.75 -5.42 -2.15
CA CYS A 60 4.01 -5.61 -2.88
C CYS A 60 4.55 -7.05 -2.88
N SER A 61 4.14 -7.91 -1.95
CA SER A 61 4.71 -9.25 -1.75
C SER A 61 3.86 -10.35 -2.36
N LYS A 62 4.39 -11.02 -3.39
CA LYS A 62 3.79 -12.23 -3.95
C LYS A 62 3.79 -13.38 -2.94
N LEU A 63 4.83 -13.48 -2.10
CA LEU A 63 4.91 -14.46 -1.01
C LEU A 63 3.76 -14.25 -0.01
N ALA A 64 3.48 -13.01 0.40
CA ALA A 64 2.39 -12.73 1.33
C ALA A 64 1.03 -13.14 0.74
N ARG A 65 0.81 -12.87 -0.56
CA ARG A 65 -0.43 -13.24 -1.27
C ARG A 65 -0.49 -14.70 -1.72
N SER A 66 0.58 -15.49 -1.52
CA SER A 66 0.67 -16.89 -2.02
C SER A 66 0.46 -17.04 -3.53
N GLU A 67 0.94 -16.07 -4.32
CA GLU A 67 0.73 -16.11 -5.77
C GLU A 67 1.67 -17.08 -6.50
N THR A 68 2.95 -17.14 -6.06
CA THR A 68 3.97 -17.99 -6.67
C THR A 68 4.63 -18.91 -5.66
N GLU A 69 4.90 -18.40 -4.46
CA GLU A 69 5.56 -19.11 -3.38
C GLU A 69 4.67 -19.12 -2.15
N CYS A 70 4.50 -20.30 -1.55
CA CYS A 70 3.69 -20.45 -0.33
C CYS A 70 4.54 -20.42 0.93
N ILE A 71 5.84 -20.69 0.83
CA ILE A 71 6.79 -20.81 1.92
C ILE A 71 8.03 -19.98 1.60
N GLY A 72 8.56 -19.26 2.58
CA GLY A 72 9.80 -18.53 2.39
C GLY A 72 10.01 -17.39 3.37
N ARG A 73 11.08 -16.64 3.12
CA ARG A 73 11.38 -15.39 3.81
C ARG A 73 11.67 -14.28 2.81
N GLN A 74 11.20 -13.08 3.13
CA GLN A 74 11.37 -11.92 2.28
C GLN A 74 11.76 -10.70 3.10
N TYR A 75 12.71 -9.93 2.61
CA TYR A 75 13.07 -8.64 3.20
C TYR A 75 12.17 -7.54 2.68
N VAL A 76 11.74 -6.68 3.57
CA VAL A 76 10.76 -5.64 3.27
C VAL A 76 11.17 -4.33 3.95
N THR A 77 11.12 -3.25 3.23
CA THR A 77 11.32 -1.90 3.78
C THR A 77 10.01 -1.13 3.73
N ALA A 78 9.53 -0.70 4.88
CA ALA A 78 8.39 0.20 5.01
C ALA A 78 8.88 1.62 5.33
N SER A 79 8.38 2.61 4.60
CA SER A 79 8.64 4.02 4.83
C SER A 79 7.37 4.73 5.26
N GLN A 80 7.47 5.52 6.33
CA GLN A 80 6.40 6.36 6.84
C GLN A 80 6.61 7.79 6.40
N TRP A 81 5.57 8.39 5.83
CA TRP A 81 5.60 9.75 5.30
C TRP A 81 4.59 10.63 6.01
N LYS A 82 5.04 11.82 6.40
CA LYS A 82 4.19 12.89 6.92
C LYS A 82 3.64 13.72 5.77
N ILE A 83 2.35 14.07 5.86
CA ILE A 83 1.72 15.07 5.01
C ILE A 83 2.00 16.43 5.66
N LEU A 84 2.69 17.30 4.95
CA LEU A 84 3.07 18.64 5.42
C LEU A 84 1.99 19.69 5.10
N GLN A 85 1.20 19.44 4.05
CA GLN A 85 0.12 20.30 3.59
C GLN A 85 -1.09 19.46 3.17
N PRO A 86 -2.32 19.95 3.29
CA PRO A 86 -3.51 19.23 2.85
C PRO A 86 -3.40 18.74 1.41
N LEU A 87 -3.89 17.54 1.15
CA LEU A 87 -3.97 16.94 -0.19
C LEU A 87 -5.41 16.99 -0.69
N LYS A 88 -5.61 17.48 -1.90
CA LYS A 88 -6.89 17.42 -2.61
C LYS A 88 -7.03 16.02 -3.23
N CYS A 89 -7.87 15.18 -2.63
CA CYS A 89 -8.01 13.78 -3.04
C CYS A 89 -9.37 13.53 -3.68
N ILE A 90 -9.39 12.67 -4.70
CA ILE A 90 -10.60 11.97 -5.15
C ILE A 90 -10.62 10.57 -4.55
N SER A 91 -11.82 10.05 -4.25
CA SER A 91 -11.98 8.74 -3.60
C SER A 91 -12.93 7.84 -4.39
N PHE A 92 -12.49 6.61 -4.67
CA PHE A 92 -13.28 5.52 -5.23
C PHE A 92 -13.67 4.50 -4.15
N ILE A 93 -14.15 4.99 -3.02
CA ILE A 93 -14.56 4.21 -1.85
C ILE A 93 -16.02 4.49 -1.57
N ASN A 94 -16.84 3.46 -1.53
CA ASN A 94 -18.25 3.55 -1.19
C ASN A 94 -18.69 2.42 -0.24
N ASP A 95 -19.94 2.45 0.21
CA ASP A 95 -20.51 1.50 1.18
C ASP A 95 -20.76 0.10 0.61
N LYS A 96 -20.74 -0.09 -0.70
CA LYS A 96 -20.86 -1.39 -1.34
C LYS A 96 -19.56 -2.20 -1.30
N THR A 97 -18.41 -1.52 -1.36
CA THR A 97 -17.08 -2.15 -1.36
C THR A 97 -16.56 -2.47 0.04
N PHE A 98 -17.06 -1.77 1.07
CA PHE A 98 -16.71 -2.06 2.44
C PHE A 98 -17.93 -2.64 3.16
N PRO A 99 -17.91 -3.90 3.59
CA PRO A 99 -18.98 -4.45 4.41
C PRO A 99 -19.12 -3.60 5.67
N ARG A 100 -20.37 -3.38 6.09
CA ARG A 100 -20.71 -2.63 7.31
C ARG A 100 -20.24 -3.41 8.54
N THR A 101 -18.97 -3.35 8.85
CA THR A 101 -18.42 -3.90 10.08
C THR A 101 -18.13 -2.77 11.06
N ASN A 102 -18.31 -3.03 12.36
CA ASN A 102 -17.99 -2.08 13.44
C ASN A 102 -16.49 -1.70 13.47
N ASP A 103 -15.66 -2.44 12.74
CA ASP A 103 -14.20 -2.33 12.73
C ASP A 103 -13.66 -1.42 11.61
N LEU A 104 -14.51 -0.77 10.83
CA LEU A 104 -14.09 0.21 9.83
C LEU A 104 -13.36 1.37 10.49
N SER A 105 -12.21 1.73 9.96
CA SER A 105 -11.47 2.89 10.44
C SER A 105 -12.31 4.17 10.38
N LYS A 106 -12.02 5.13 11.26
CA LYS A 106 -12.72 6.41 11.27
C LYS A 106 -12.66 7.12 9.92
N GLN A 107 -11.54 6.99 9.18
CA GLN A 107 -11.40 7.60 7.87
C GLN A 107 -12.28 6.95 6.82
N ILE A 108 -12.37 5.61 6.79
CA ILE A 108 -13.26 4.91 5.85
C ILE A 108 -14.70 5.32 6.13
N ARG A 109 -15.11 5.35 7.40
CA ARG A 109 -16.44 5.83 7.79
C ARG A 109 -16.69 7.26 7.34
N PHE A 110 -15.75 8.16 7.57
CA PHE A 110 -15.84 9.55 7.13
C PHE A 110 -16.03 9.66 5.61
N ILE A 111 -15.24 8.91 4.83
CA ILE A 111 -15.35 8.91 3.35
C ILE A 111 -16.72 8.39 2.91
N ILE A 112 -17.18 7.27 3.49
CA ILE A 112 -18.50 6.69 3.17
C ILE A 112 -19.64 7.66 3.54
N GLU A 113 -19.55 8.31 4.71
CA GLU A 113 -20.55 9.30 5.13
C GLU A 113 -20.54 10.54 4.22
N ALA A 114 -19.35 11.02 3.82
CA ALA A 114 -19.24 12.12 2.86
C ALA A 114 -19.87 11.75 1.51
N TYR A 115 -19.63 10.53 1.02
CA TYR A 115 -20.27 10.03 -0.20
C TYR A 115 -21.79 9.97 -0.08
N LYS A 116 -22.33 9.49 1.04
CA LYS A 116 -23.79 9.43 1.29
C LYS A 116 -24.44 10.81 1.37
N LYS A 117 -23.75 11.79 1.97
CA LYS A 117 -24.22 13.17 2.08
C LYS A 117 -24.11 13.95 0.75
N ALA A 118 -23.27 13.49 -0.18
CA ALA A 118 -23.17 14.09 -1.49
C ALA A 118 -24.47 13.90 -2.25
N ASN A 119 -25.04 15.00 -2.74
CA ASN A 119 -26.29 14.97 -3.52
C ASN A 119 -26.02 14.51 -4.96
N LEU A 120 -25.62 13.25 -5.11
CA LEU A 120 -25.26 12.65 -6.38
C LEU A 120 -26.51 12.21 -7.17
N THR A 121 -26.53 12.47 -8.46
CA THR A 121 -27.53 11.93 -9.38
C THR A 121 -27.40 10.40 -9.50
N THR A 122 -28.42 9.73 -10.03
CA THR A 122 -28.38 8.28 -10.26
C THR A 122 -27.20 7.90 -11.13
N VAL A 123 -26.95 8.61 -12.21
CA VAL A 123 -25.83 8.36 -13.14
C VAL A 123 -24.47 8.50 -12.44
N GLN A 124 -24.30 9.53 -11.61
CA GLN A 124 -23.05 9.70 -10.83
C GLN A 124 -22.83 8.57 -9.84
N LYS A 125 -23.89 8.07 -9.19
CA LYS A 125 -23.82 6.91 -8.29
C LYS A 125 -23.47 5.62 -9.03
N GLU A 126 -24.06 5.39 -10.19
CA GLU A 126 -23.77 4.23 -11.04
C GLU A 126 -22.33 4.25 -11.56
N LEU A 127 -21.87 5.40 -12.06
CA LEU A 127 -20.48 5.59 -12.46
C LEU A 127 -19.51 5.38 -11.29
N GLY A 128 -19.79 5.95 -10.13
CA GLY A 128 -18.99 5.75 -8.92
C GLY A 128 -18.92 4.28 -8.49
N ASN A 129 -20.03 3.54 -8.57
CA ASN A 129 -20.07 2.10 -8.30
C ASN A 129 -19.24 1.30 -9.30
N PHE A 130 -19.38 1.60 -10.58
CA PHE A 130 -18.58 0.97 -11.64
C PHE A 130 -17.09 1.18 -11.40
N LEU A 131 -16.65 2.43 -11.20
CA LEU A 131 -15.25 2.76 -10.95
C LEU A 131 -14.72 2.08 -9.71
N THR A 132 -15.48 2.10 -8.61
CA THR A 132 -15.08 1.41 -7.38
C THR A 132 -14.89 -0.09 -7.62
N THR A 133 -15.76 -0.72 -8.41
CA THR A 133 -15.65 -2.13 -8.79
C THR A 133 -14.38 -2.39 -9.60
N GLU A 134 -14.07 -1.56 -10.58
CA GLU A 134 -12.84 -1.67 -11.38
C GLU A 134 -11.58 -1.50 -10.52
N PHE A 135 -11.59 -0.58 -9.54
CA PHE A 135 -10.49 -0.43 -8.60
C PHE A 135 -10.33 -1.60 -7.63
N CYS A 136 -11.38 -2.34 -7.33
CA CYS A 136 -11.36 -3.54 -6.48
C CYS A 136 -11.06 -4.84 -7.25
N LYS A 137 -10.95 -4.79 -8.57
CA LYS A 137 -10.72 -5.96 -9.41
C LYS A 137 -9.38 -6.61 -9.11
N GLN A 138 -9.37 -7.91 -8.86
CA GLN A 138 -8.14 -8.69 -8.81
C GLN A 138 -7.67 -8.97 -10.24
N VAL A 139 -6.52 -8.43 -10.60
CA VAL A 139 -5.88 -8.65 -11.90
C VAL A 139 -4.85 -9.76 -11.76
N ARG A 140 -4.94 -10.77 -12.60
CA ARG A 140 -3.99 -11.89 -12.63
C ARG A 140 -2.60 -11.42 -13.07
N PRO A 141 -1.52 -12.08 -12.64
CA PRO A 141 -0.19 -11.81 -13.15
C PRO A 141 -0.16 -11.82 -14.69
N ASN A 142 0.54 -10.88 -15.30
CA ASN A 142 0.66 -10.69 -16.76
C ASN A 142 -0.61 -10.21 -17.50
N HIS A 143 -1.70 -9.92 -16.80
CA HIS A 143 -2.92 -9.34 -17.38
C HIS A 143 -3.01 -7.82 -17.13
N ASN A 144 -1.88 -7.12 -17.18
CA ASN A 144 -1.81 -5.69 -16.86
C ASN A 144 -2.72 -4.81 -17.74
N HIS A 145 -3.11 -5.28 -18.94
CA HIS A 145 -4.06 -4.58 -19.79
C HIS A 145 -5.44 -4.36 -19.14
N GLU A 146 -5.80 -5.18 -18.15
CA GLU A 146 -7.03 -5.00 -17.36
C GLU A 146 -7.02 -3.74 -16.50
N TYR A 147 -5.85 -3.12 -16.28
CA TYR A 147 -5.72 -1.84 -15.60
C TYR A 147 -5.98 -0.62 -16.50
N LEU A 148 -6.25 -0.81 -17.80
CA LEU A 148 -6.37 0.31 -18.75
C LEU A 148 -7.41 1.34 -18.29
N ILE A 149 -8.60 0.90 -17.89
CA ILE A 149 -9.68 1.78 -17.44
C ILE A 149 -9.24 2.59 -16.21
N THR A 150 -8.74 1.92 -15.19
CA THR A 150 -8.36 2.59 -13.93
C THR A 150 -7.16 3.51 -14.13
N ALA A 151 -6.16 3.08 -14.89
CA ALA A 151 -4.97 3.88 -15.17
C ALA A 151 -5.32 5.16 -15.98
N THR A 152 -6.15 5.04 -17.01
CA THR A 152 -6.58 6.20 -17.82
C THR A 152 -7.38 7.19 -16.97
N ILE A 153 -8.34 6.71 -16.19
CA ILE A 153 -9.14 7.59 -15.33
C ILE A 153 -8.29 8.31 -14.30
N ILE A 154 -7.33 7.61 -13.67
CA ILE A 154 -6.42 8.27 -12.72
C ILE A 154 -5.52 9.27 -13.43
N HIS A 155 -5.01 8.93 -14.62
CA HIS A 155 -4.25 9.87 -15.42
C HIS A 155 -5.02 11.17 -15.65
N ASP A 156 -6.26 11.07 -16.13
CA ASP A 156 -7.10 12.25 -16.37
C ASP A 156 -7.37 13.03 -15.07
N MET A 157 -7.71 12.35 -13.98
CA MET A 157 -7.99 12.98 -12.69
C MET A 157 -6.79 13.70 -12.07
N LEU A 158 -5.59 13.17 -12.27
CA LEU A 158 -4.37 13.74 -11.71
C LEU A 158 -3.73 14.78 -12.62
N TYR A 159 -3.80 14.64 -13.95
CA TYR A 159 -3.01 15.45 -14.88
C TYR A 159 -3.83 16.35 -15.80
N ALA A 160 -5.14 16.09 -15.99
CA ALA A 160 -5.99 17.02 -16.71
C ALA A 160 -6.18 18.31 -15.88
N ASN A 161 -6.02 19.46 -16.54
CA ASN A 161 -6.02 20.78 -15.88
C ASN A 161 -7.33 21.11 -15.15
N GLU A 162 -8.44 20.51 -15.56
CA GLU A 162 -9.77 20.79 -15.00
C GLU A 162 -9.93 20.28 -13.56
N TYR A 163 -9.32 19.14 -13.21
CA TYR A 163 -9.55 18.49 -11.91
C TYR A 163 -8.54 18.88 -10.85
N ASN A 164 -7.28 18.98 -11.22
CA ASN A 164 -6.16 19.37 -10.34
C ASN A 164 -6.16 18.65 -8.98
N TYR A 165 -6.38 17.33 -8.97
CA TYR A 165 -6.24 16.52 -7.78
C TYR A 165 -4.77 16.20 -7.49
N ASP A 166 -4.42 16.13 -6.21
CA ASP A 166 -3.09 15.75 -5.73
C ASP A 166 -2.93 14.23 -5.66
N ALA A 167 -4.02 13.53 -5.33
CA ALA A 167 -4.01 12.11 -5.06
C ALA A 167 -5.36 11.43 -5.33
N VAL A 168 -5.30 10.10 -5.47
CA VAL A 168 -6.47 9.23 -5.59
C VAL A 168 -6.46 8.19 -4.48
N LEU A 169 -7.63 7.96 -3.88
CA LEU A 169 -7.87 6.97 -2.83
C LEU A 169 -8.73 5.82 -3.37
N TYR A 170 -8.32 4.58 -3.09
CA TYR A 170 -9.09 3.39 -3.47
C TYR A 170 -8.85 2.23 -2.47
N PRO A 171 -9.77 1.23 -2.41
CA PRO A 171 -9.63 0.10 -1.50
C PRO A 171 -8.37 -0.73 -1.77
N SER A 172 -7.77 -1.28 -0.72
CA SER A 172 -6.70 -2.27 -0.85
C SER A 172 -7.29 -3.62 -1.25
N VAL A 173 -6.96 -4.10 -2.46
CA VAL A 173 -7.51 -5.35 -3.03
C VAL A 173 -6.95 -6.60 -2.36
N PRO A 174 -5.64 -6.73 -2.07
CA PRO A 174 -5.07 -7.94 -1.47
C PRO A 174 -5.60 -8.26 -0.08
N VAL A 175 -6.15 -7.28 0.62
CA VAL A 175 -6.81 -7.45 1.92
C VAL A 175 -8.33 -7.27 1.81
N GLU A 176 -8.88 -7.40 0.61
CA GLU A 176 -10.32 -7.28 0.30
C GLU A 176 -10.92 -5.93 0.75
N GLY A 177 -10.12 -4.88 0.83
CA GLY A 177 -10.54 -3.57 1.30
C GLY A 177 -10.90 -3.50 2.80
N ARG A 178 -10.82 -4.62 3.52
CA ARG A 178 -11.31 -4.69 4.92
C ARG A 178 -10.53 -3.80 5.88
N PHE A 179 -9.23 -3.60 5.63
CA PHE A 179 -8.33 -2.98 6.59
C PHE A 179 -7.57 -1.78 6.03
N GLY A 180 -7.72 -1.41 4.75
CA GLY A 180 -6.88 -0.38 4.21
C GLY A 180 -7.37 0.36 2.99
N ILE A 181 -6.83 1.54 2.86
CA ILE A 181 -7.00 2.41 1.72
C ILE A 181 -5.63 2.61 1.09
N ASN A 182 -5.56 2.37 -0.20
CA ASN A 182 -4.42 2.78 -1.00
C ASN A 182 -4.54 4.24 -1.41
N ILE A 183 -3.40 4.89 -1.51
CA ILE A 183 -3.28 6.25 -2.03
C ILE A 183 -2.24 6.29 -3.14
N VAL A 184 -2.60 6.92 -4.24
CA VAL A 184 -1.68 7.24 -5.34
C VAL A 184 -1.51 8.74 -5.42
N ILE A 185 -0.27 9.22 -5.43
CA ILE A 185 0.06 10.65 -5.37
C ILE A 185 1.00 11.00 -6.52
N LYS A 186 0.78 12.17 -7.12
CA LYS A 186 1.68 12.72 -8.16
C LYS A 186 3.10 12.91 -7.62
N PRO A 187 4.15 12.68 -8.44
CA PRO A 187 5.54 12.81 -7.99
C PRO A 187 5.91 14.21 -7.48
N ASP A 188 5.42 15.26 -8.12
CA ASP A 188 5.63 16.66 -7.71
C ASP A 188 4.96 16.98 -6.36
N ILE A 189 3.79 16.44 -6.12
CA ILE A 189 3.09 16.56 -4.83
C ILE A 189 3.86 15.85 -3.72
N VAL A 190 4.40 14.66 -3.98
CA VAL A 190 5.26 13.96 -3.01
C VAL A 190 6.46 14.83 -2.62
N LYS A 191 7.13 15.43 -3.62
CA LYS A 191 8.27 16.31 -3.41
C LYS A 191 7.93 17.55 -2.58
N ASN A 192 6.75 18.12 -2.81
CA ASN A 192 6.38 19.44 -2.25
C ASN A 192 5.56 19.35 -0.96
N LYS A 193 4.76 18.29 -0.79
CA LYS A 193 3.78 18.20 0.32
C LYS A 193 4.04 17.03 1.27
N LEU A 194 5.00 16.14 0.98
CA LEU A 194 5.31 15.00 1.85
C LEU A 194 6.75 15.07 2.35
N SER A 195 6.98 14.53 3.54
CA SER A 195 8.33 14.35 4.10
C SER A 195 8.48 12.93 4.62
N LEU A 196 9.62 12.33 4.34
CA LEU A 196 9.99 11.04 4.91
C LEU A 196 10.17 11.21 6.43
N TYR A 197 9.42 10.45 7.21
CA TYR A 197 9.44 10.54 8.67
C TYR A 197 10.22 9.40 9.30
N ARG A 198 10.06 8.17 8.79
CA ARG A 198 10.67 6.98 9.37
C ARG A 198 10.84 5.89 8.32
N VAL A 199 11.91 5.10 8.45
CA VAL A 199 12.14 3.89 7.67
C VAL A 199 12.23 2.70 8.61
N ILE A 200 11.55 1.62 8.28
CA ILE A 200 11.48 0.40 9.07
C ILE A 200 11.87 -0.77 8.17
N ASN A 201 12.97 -1.42 8.50
CA ASN A 201 13.40 -2.65 7.85
C ASN A 201 12.75 -3.85 8.55
N GLN A 202 12.24 -4.78 7.79
CA GLN A 202 11.45 -5.91 8.29
C GLN A 202 11.85 -7.18 7.55
N SER A 203 11.64 -8.31 8.23
CA SER A 203 11.66 -9.64 7.63
C SER A 203 10.28 -10.26 7.74
N TYR A 204 9.75 -10.67 6.60
CA TYR A 204 8.54 -11.46 6.52
C TYR A 204 8.91 -12.94 6.37
N PHE A 205 8.32 -13.78 7.20
CA PHE A 205 8.51 -15.23 7.22
C PHE A 205 7.16 -15.90 7.01
N LYS A 206 7.14 -16.93 6.17
CA LYS A 206 5.96 -17.73 5.91
C LYS A 206 6.33 -19.21 5.84
N SER A 207 5.65 -20.02 6.62
CA SER A 207 5.69 -21.49 6.58
C SER A 207 4.32 -22.05 6.17
N GLU A 208 4.19 -23.36 6.16
CA GLU A 208 2.88 -24.03 5.96
C GLU A 208 1.90 -23.75 7.10
N ILE A 209 2.42 -23.44 8.30
CA ILE A 209 1.63 -23.31 9.53
C ILE A 209 1.21 -21.88 9.76
N GLU A 210 2.15 -20.93 9.64
CA GLU A 210 1.92 -19.53 10.04
C GLU A 210 2.79 -18.56 9.25
N SER A 211 2.46 -17.27 9.33
CA SER A 211 3.26 -16.18 8.79
C SER A 211 3.51 -15.09 9.84
N LEU A 212 4.71 -14.51 9.82
CA LEU A 212 5.16 -13.51 10.79
C LEU A 212 5.91 -12.38 10.10
N LEU A 213 5.72 -11.16 10.64
CA LEU A 213 6.44 -9.97 10.21
C LEU A 213 7.25 -9.43 11.40
N ARG A 214 8.59 -9.44 11.30
CA ARG A 214 9.52 -8.96 12.33
C ARG A 214 10.13 -7.63 11.94
N ILE A 215 10.27 -6.72 12.89
CA ILE A 215 11.05 -5.49 12.73
C ILE A 215 12.53 -5.80 12.93
N ASP A 216 13.35 -5.58 11.92
CA ASP A 216 14.79 -5.79 11.96
C ASP A 216 15.56 -4.52 12.36
N GLY A 217 14.87 -3.38 12.48
CA GLY A 217 15.41 -2.07 12.81
C GLY A 217 14.95 -0.99 11.84
N GLY A 218 15.58 0.16 11.88
CA GLY A 218 15.24 1.28 11.00
C GLY A 218 15.87 2.58 11.48
N TYR A 219 15.40 3.70 10.96
CA TYR A 219 15.83 5.04 11.37
C TYR A 219 14.70 6.06 11.17
N ASP A 220 14.75 7.12 11.94
CA ASP A 220 13.85 8.26 11.76
C ASP A 220 14.46 9.33 10.82
N ASN A 221 13.74 10.41 10.59
CA ASN A 221 14.17 11.51 9.73
C ASN A 221 15.33 12.34 10.32
N LYS A 222 15.74 12.08 11.56
CA LYS A 222 16.90 12.68 12.22
C LYS A 222 18.11 11.74 12.22
N GLY A 223 17.97 10.54 11.65
CA GLY A 223 19.00 9.52 11.63
C GLY A 223 19.11 8.70 12.93
N HIS A 224 18.18 8.87 13.89
CA HIS A 224 18.16 8.03 15.08
C HIS A 224 17.77 6.61 14.72
N LEU A 225 18.58 5.66 15.18
CA LEU A 225 18.31 4.24 14.98
C LEU A 225 17.08 3.79 15.76
N LEU A 226 16.23 3.03 15.09
CA LEU A 226 15.13 2.32 15.71
C LEU A 226 15.63 0.94 16.12
N SER A 227 15.34 0.54 17.36
CA SER A 227 15.74 -0.78 17.88
C SER A 227 15.07 -1.90 17.05
N ALA A 228 15.87 -2.94 16.76
CA ALA A 228 15.32 -4.21 16.30
C ALA A 228 14.52 -4.89 17.43
N GLU A 229 13.54 -5.70 17.04
CA GLU A 229 12.96 -6.67 17.98
C GLU A 229 14.08 -7.63 18.42
N LYS A 230 14.17 -7.89 19.73
CA LYS A 230 15.31 -8.62 20.34
C LYS A 230 15.52 -10.01 19.71
N GLN A 231 16.78 -10.45 19.71
CA GLN A 231 17.27 -11.68 19.08
C GLN A 231 16.67 -12.99 19.63
N ASP A 232 16.12 -12.99 20.87
CA ASP A 232 15.25 -14.07 21.39
C ASP A 232 14.04 -14.36 20.49
N ALA A 233 13.86 -13.52 19.46
CA ALA A 233 12.84 -13.67 18.47
C ALA A 233 13.06 -14.85 17.51
N ASP A 234 14.31 -15.25 17.20
CA ASP A 234 14.54 -16.30 16.19
C ASP A 234 14.01 -17.66 16.67
N GLU A 235 14.28 -18.05 17.92
CA GLU A 235 13.74 -19.30 18.49
C GLU A 235 12.21 -19.27 18.61
N LYS A 236 11.66 -18.15 19.07
CA LYS A 236 10.21 -17.96 19.17
C LYS A 236 9.55 -17.99 17.81
N ILE A 237 10.18 -17.37 16.81
CA ILE A 237 9.71 -17.38 15.42
C ILE A 237 9.75 -18.80 14.87
N CYS A 238 10.87 -19.52 15.01
CA CYS A 238 10.99 -20.90 14.56
C CYS A 238 9.93 -21.80 15.19
N LYS A 239 9.69 -21.66 16.50
CA LYS A 239 8.64 -22.42 17.21
C LYS A 239 7.26 -22.12 16.67
N LYS A 240 6.91 -20.87 16.39
CA LYS A 240 5.61 -20.49 15.81
C LYS A 240 5.45 -21.00 14.38
N LEU A 241 6.50 -20.91 13.59
CA LEU A 241 6.50 -21.38 12.20
C LEU A 241 6.60 -22.90 12.06
N GLY A 242 6.85 -23.64 13.15
CA GLY A 242 7.03 -25.10 13.14
C GLY A 242 8.29 -25.54 12.41
N ILE A 243 9.35 -24.74 12.40
CA ILE A 243 10.63 -25.01 11.74
C ILE A 243 11.77 -25.05 12.76
N ARG A 244 12.87 -25.73 12.42
CA ARG A 244 14.05 -25.84 13.31
C ARG A 244 14.96 -24.61 13.21
N SER A 245 15.01 -23.99 12.02
CA SER A 245 15.85 -22.81 11.77
C SER A 245 15.26 -21.93 10.68
N LEU A 246 15.42 -20.61 10.78
CA LEU A 246 15.05 -19.67 9.72
C LEU A 246 15.80 -19.90 8.40
N LYS A 247 16.90 -20.67 8.43
CA LYS A 247 17.63 -21.06 7.21
C LYS A 247 16.88 -22.06 6.34
N GLU A 248 15.90 -22.77 6.90
CA GLU A 248 15.03 -23.68 6.14
C GLU A 248 14.08 -22.93 5.17
N LEU A 249 13.80 -21.65 5.45
CA LEU A 249 12.98 -20.83 4.59
C LEU A 249 13.81 -20.23 3.44
N PRO A 250 13.48 -20.50 2.17
CA PRO A 250 14.16 -19.88 1.04
C PRO A 250 13.98 -18.36 1.05
N ILE A 251 15.01 -17.64 0.59
CA ILE A 251 14.93 -16.18 0.40
C ILE A 251 14.22 -15.91 -0.92
N ILE A 252 13.06 -15.28 -0.85
CA ILE A 252 12.28 -14.85 -1.99
C ILE A 252 12.66 -13.39 -2.32
N LYS A 253 13.06 -13.16 -3.59
CA LYS A 253 13.48 -11.83 -4.10
C LYS A 253 12.32 -11.03 -4.64
#